data_e84a56236ff41e2bce20142b3acfdba8
#
_entry.id   e84a56236ff41e2bce20142b3acfdba8
#
_cell.length_a   1.000
_cell.length_b   1.000
_cell.length_c   1.000
_cell.angle_alpha   90.00
_cell.angle_beta   90.00
_cell.angle_gamma   90.00
#
_symmetry.space_group_name_H-M   'P 1'
#
loop_
_entity.id
_entity.type
_entity.pdbx_description
1 polymer ?
#
loop_
_entity_poly.entity_id
_entity_poly.type
_entity_poly.pdbx_seq_one_letter_code
_entity_poly.pdbx_strand_id
1 'polypeptide(L)'
;MARFGLSTIEEALDDFREGKFVIVVDDEDRENEGDLIIAAEKITAEKVNFMLKYARGVLCAPITISRSEELDLPHQVADNTSMLGTPFTVTIDKLEGCTTGVSAHDRAATIKALADPSSRPETFGRPGHINPLYAQDMGVLRRSGHTEAAIDLCKLSGLYPAGALMEIMNDDGTMARMPDLMKFAEEHDMHIISIKDLIAYRLKKESLIEVGNEADMPTRYGHFRLIPFRQTATGLEHMAVIKGEWNEDEPILVRVHSSCATGDILGSKRCDCGEQLHKAMEMIEKEGKGVIIYMQQEGRGIGLMNKIAAYKLQEEGMDTVDANIHLGFKPDERDYGCGAQMLRHLGVHKMRLMTNNPTKRVGLEAYGLEIVENVPIEVSPNEYDYRYLKTKKERMGHELHLK
;
A
#
# COMPACT_ATOMS: atom_id res chain seq x y z
N MET A 1 -5.16 -13.80 33.16
CA MET A 1 -4.12 -14.54 32.40
C MET A 1 -3.51 -13.54 31.43
N ALA A 2 -2.22 -13.29 31.46
CA ALA A 2 -1.56 -12.35 30.59
C ALA A 2 -1.80 -12.76 29.14
N ARG A 3 -2.33 -11.82 28.32
CA ARG A 3 -2.47 -12.00 26.87
C ARG A 3 -1.08 -11.89 26.24
N PHE A 4 -0.36 -13.00 26.14
CA PHE A 4 0.90 -13.06 25.44
C PHE A 4 0.63 -13.22 23.93
N GLY A 5 0.65 -12.13 23.16
CA GLY A 5 0.54 -12.15 21.71
C GLY A 5 -0.30 -11.00 21.14
N LEU A 6 -0.34 -10.91 19.80
CA LEU A 6 -1.24 -10.00 19.07
C LEU A 6 -2.70 -10.44 19.31
N SER A 7 -3.58 -9.45 19.43
CA SER A 7 -5.04 -9.65 19.54
C SER A 7 -5.63 -9.97 18.16
N THR A 8 -6.83 -10.52 18.13
CA THR A 8 -7.58 -10.69 16.89
C THR A 8 -8.09 -9.35 16.37
N ILE A 9 -8.32 -9.26 15.06
CA ILE A 9 -8.90 -8.05 14.47
C ILE A 9 -10.30 -7.79 15.02
N GLU A 10 -11.09 -8.84 15.26
CA GLU A 10 -12.43 -8.73 15.85
C GLU A 10 -12.40 -8.07 17.23
N GLU A 11 -11.51 -8.49 18.13
CA GLU A 11 -11.35 -7.87 19.47
C GLU A 11 -10.99 -6.39 19.36
N ALA A 12 -10.07 -6.05 18.46
CA ALA A 12 -9.68 -4.66 18.21
C ALA A 12 -10.83 -3.82 17.64
N LEU A 13 -11.65 -4.39 16.73
CA LEU A 13 -12.81 -3.71 16.17
C LEU A 13 -13.90 -3.45 17.23
N ASP A 14 -14.08 -4.35 18.19
CA ASP A 14 -15.02 -4.17 19.29
C ASP A 14 -14.58 -3.00 20.20
N ASP A 15 -13.31 -2.97 20.61
CA ASP A 15 -12.76 -1.85 21.37
C ASP A 15 -12.85 -0.52 20.59
N PHE A 16 -12.61 -0.56 19.29
CA PHE A 16 -12.67 0.63 18.43
C PHE A 16 -14.09 1.21 18.34
N ARG A 17 -15.12 0.34 18.25
CA ARG A 17 -16.55 0.75 18.31
C ARG A 17 -16.92 1.40 19.63
N GLU A 18 -16.38 0.87 20.74
CA GLU A 18 -16.55 1.44 22.07
C GLU A 18 -15.77 2.75 22.26
N GLY A 19 -14.93 3.11 21.29
CA GLY A 19 -14.10 4.32 21.35
C GLY A 19 -12.87 4.16 22.24
N LYS A 20 -12.40 2.94 22.45
CA LYS A 20 -11.10 2.67 23.08
C LYS A 20 -9.97 2.82 22.06
N PHE A 21 -8.75 2.92 22.56
CA PHE A 21 -7.56 2.89 21.73
C PHE A 21 -7.23 1.47 21.28
N VAL A 22 -6.64 1.37 20.10
CA VAL A 22 -5.99 0.16 19.61
C VAL A 22 -4.55 0.50 19.23
N ILE A 23 -3.62 -0.36 19.60
CA ILE A 23 -2.23 -0.25 19.14
C ILE A 23 -2.11 -1.02 17.83
N VAL A 24 -1.61 -0.37 16.81
CA VAL A 24 -1.37 -0.98 15.50
C VAL A 24 0.12 -0.96 15.22
N VAL A 25 0.68 -2.12 14.86
CA VAL A 25 2.11 -2.25 14.52
C VAL A 25 2.26 -2.57 13.05
N ASP A 26 3.28 -2.01 12.42
CA ASP A 26 3.66 -2.31 11.06
C ASP A 26 4.79 -3.35 10.99
N ASP A 27 5.28 -3.61 9.77
CA ASP A 27 6.33 -4.58 9.50
C ASP A 27 7.70 -4.08 9.99
N GLU A 28 8.56 -5.00 10.46
CA GLU A 28 9.93 -4.71 10.88
C GLU A 28 10.78 -4.10 9.75
N ASP A 29 10.48 -4.46 8.50
CA ASP A 29 11.17 -3.95 7.31
C ASP A 29 10.62 -2.60 6.81
N ARG A 30 9.57 -2.02 7.48
CA ARG A 30 8.99 -0.73 7.11
C ARG A 30 9.41 0.37 8.10
N GLU A 31 8.59 0.74 9.07
CA GLU A 31 8.89 1.71 10.14
C GLU A 31 9.31 0.97 11.42
N ASN A 32 8.79 -0.25 11.59
CA ASN A 32 8.93 -1.06 12.79
C ASN A 32 8.45 -0.30 14.05
N GLU A 33 7.28 0.32 13.95
CA GLU A 33 6.72 1.20 14.98
C GLU A 33 5.33 0.72 15.39
N GLY A 34 4.82 1.27 16.49
CA GLY A 34 3.46 1.08 16.94
C GLY A 34 2.78 2.41 17.19
N ASP A 35 1.59 2.57 16.60
CA ASP A 35 0.77 3.75 16.76
C ASP A 35 -0.43 3.48 17.64
N LEU A 36 -0.72 4.44 18.51
CA LEU A 36 -1.96 4.50 19.28
C LEU A 36 -3.06 5.11 18.40
N ILE A 37 -4.08 4.35 18.05
CA ILE A 37 -5.11 4.75 17.07
C ILE A 37 -6.50 4.75 17.71
N ILE A 38 -7.33 5.74 17.33
CA ILE A 38 -8.74 5.86 17.73
C ILE A 38 -9.56 6.53 16.63
N ALA A 39 -10.88 6.24 16.55
CA ALA A 39 -11.79 6.94 15.66
C ALA A 39 -11.96 8.41 16.05
N ALA A 40 -11.93 9.32 15.08
CA ALA A 40 -12.03 10.77 15.30
C ALA A 40 -13.37 11.17 15.97
N GLU A 41 -14.48 10.50 15.65
CA GLU A 41 -15.78 10.76 16.29
C GLU A 41 -15.82 10.38 17.77
N LYS A 42 -14.92 9.49 18.22
CA LYS A 42 -14.81 9.01 19.61
C LYS A 42 -13.74 9.74 20.42
N ILE A 43 -13.01 10.67 19.81
CA ILE A 43 -11.95 11.43 20.49
C ILE A 43 -12.54 12.38 21.55
N THR A 44 -11.84 12.53 22.67
CA THR A 44 -12.16 13.50 23.74
C THR A 44 -10.89 14.20 24.20
N ALA A 45 -11.05 15.28 24.97
CA ALA A 45 -9.90 16.00 25.54
C ALA A 45 -9.02 15.11 26.43
N GLU A 46 -9.64 14.21 27.22
CA GLU A 46 -8.93 13.26 28.08
C GLU A 46 -8.11 12.29 27.26
N LYS A 47 -8.66 11.82 26.10
CA LYS A 47 -7.97 10.90 25.20
C LYS A 47 -6.81 11.58 24.48
N VAL A 48 -6.99 12.81 24.00
CA VAL A 48 -5.86 13.61 23.45
C VAL A 48 -4.79 13.79 24.51
N ASN A 49 -5.16 14.14 25.74
CA ASN A 49 -4.20 14.29 26.83
C ASN A 49 -3.50 12.96 27.16
N PHE A 50 -4.19 11.83 27.08
CA PHE A 50 -3.60 10.50 27.21
C PHE A 50 -2.53 10.25 26.14
N MET A 51 -2.86 10.48 24.85
CA MET A 51 -1.91 10.34 23.74
C MET A 51 -0.68 11.20 23.96
N LEU A 52 -0.84 12.49 24.28
CA LEU A 52 0.27 13.43 24.53
C LEU A 52 1.16 12.99 25.70
N LYS A 53 0.58 12.43 26.74
CA LYS A 53 1.30 12.04 27.96
C LYS A 53 2.05 10.72 27.79
N TYR A 54 1.45 9.75 27.13
CA TYR A 54 1.93 8.38 27.13
C TYR A 54 2.49 7.93 25.78
N ALA A 55 1.90 8.31 24.62
CA ALA A 55 2.44 7.99 23.31
C ALA A 55 3.57 8.93 22.89
N ARG A 56 3.42 10.24 23.02
CA ARG A 56 4.45 11.29 22.86
C ARG A 56 4.95 11.56 21.43
N GLY A 57 4.42 10.85 20.43
CA GLY A 57 4.70 11.07 19.02
C GLY A 57 4.02 12.32 18.44
N VAL A 58 3.84 12.36 17.15
CA VAL A 58 3.15 13.45 16.45
C VAL A 58 1.64 13.15 16.35
N LEU A 59 0.81 14.02 16.94
CA LEU A 59 -0.64 13.85 16.82
C LEU A 59 -1.11 14.15 15.40
N CYS A 60 -1.52 13.10 14.70
CA CYS A 60 -2.00 13.14 13.34
C CYS A 60 -3.48 12.75 13.26
N ALA A 61 -4.15 13.23 12.20
CA ALA A 61 -5.56 12.96 11.97
C ALA A 61 -5.80 12.37 10.57
N PRO A 62 -5.75 11.03 10.41
CA PRO A 62 -6.11 10.37 9.17
C PRO A 62 -7.52 10.69 8.71
N ILE A 63 -7.67 11.00 7.42
CA ILE A 63 -8.95 11.20 6.71
C ILE A 63 -8.89 10.54 5.33
N THR A 64 -10.01 10.43 4.63
CA THR A 64 -10.03 9.98 3.24
C THR A 64 -9.60 11.09 2.28
N ILE A 65 -9.17 10.72 1.06
CA ILE A 65 -8.88 11.69 -0.02
C ILE A 65 -10.11 12.55 -0.28
N SER A 66 -11.29 11.94 -0.44
CA SER A 66 -12.53 12.66 -0.67
C SER A 66 -12.85 13.66 0.43
N ARG A 67 -12.55 13.33 1.71
CA ARG A 67 -12.76 14.24 2.83
C ARG A 67 -11.76 15.40 2.80
N SER A 68 -10.52 15.16 2.42
CA SER A 68 -9.54 16.24 2.27
C SER A 68 -9.93 17.24 1.17
N GLU A 69 -10.48 16.75 0.06
CA GLU A 69 -11.00 17.56 -1.04
C GLU A 69 -12.24 18.36 -0.60
N GLU A 70 -13.21 17.71 0.06
CA GLU A 70 -14.41 18.36 0.60
C GLU A 70 -14.10 19.50 1.57
N LEU A 71 -13.06 19.35 2.37
CA LEU A 71 -12.62 20.34 3.36
C LEU A 71 -11.57 21.32 2.83
N ASP A 72 -11.21 21.25 1.55
CA ASP A 72 -10.14 22.06 0.92
C ASP A 72 -8.84 22.00 1.73
N LEU A 73 -8.34 20.78 1.96
CA LEU A 73 -7.09 20.51 2.67
C LEU A 73 -6.02 20.06 1.68
N PRO A 74 -5.33 20.97 1.00
CA PRO A 74 -4.29 20.61 0.03
C PRO A 74 -3.06 20.00 0.71
N HIS A 75 -2.20 19.36 -0.09
CA HIS A 75 -0.89 18.91 0.38
C HIS A 75 -0.12 20.01 1.09
N GLN A 76 0.60 19.65 2.14
CA GLN A 76 1.45 20.58 2.88
C GLN A 76 2.58 21.15 2.00
N VAL A 77 3.07 20.35 1.06
CA VAL A 77 4.12 20.73 0.11
C VAL A 77 3.73 20.28 -1.30
N ALA A 78 4.16 21.04 -2.31
CA ALA A 78 3.92 20.69 -3.71
C ALA A 78 4.77 19.47 -4.16
N ASP A 79 5.99 19.36 -3.61
CA ASP A 79 6.91 18.24 -3.86
C ASP A 79 7.23 17.53 -2.53
N ASN A 80 6.73 16.32 -2.38
CA ASN A 80 6.93 15.51 -1.17
C ASN A 80 8.20 14.69 -1.30
N THR A 81 9.26 15.14 -0.63
CA THR A 81 10.58 14.48 -0.60
C THR A 81 10.78 13.59 0.64
N SER A 82 9.74 13.35 1.45
CA SER A 82 9.85 12.47 2.62
C SER A 82 10.11 11.03 2.21
N MET A 83 10.92 10.32 3.00
CA MET A 83 11.40 8.96 2.69
C MET A 83 10.25 7.98 2.41
N LEU A 84 9.15 8.06 3.17
CA LEU A 84 7.98 7.18 3.05
C LEU A 84 6.80 7.85 2.31
N GLY A 85 6.99 9.07 1.82
CA GLY A 85 5.96 9.82 1.10
C GLY A 85 4.71 10.08 1.94
N THR A 86 4.87 10.32 3.25
CA THR A 86 3.76 10.56 4.18
C THR A 86 2.90 11.74 3.72
N PRO A 87 1.60 11.54 3.47
CA PRO A 87 0.76 12.49 2.75
C PRO A 87 0.15 13.53 3.70
N PHE A 88 0.99 14.38 4.30
CA PHE A 88 0.53 15.50 5.11
C PHE A 88 -0.23 16.53 4.28
N THR A 89 -1.35 17.00 4.82
CA THR A 89 -2.03 18.20 4.34
C THR A 89 -1.58 19.42 5.12
N VAL A 90 -2.06 20.61 4.75
CA VAL A 90 -1.92 21.81 5.58
C VAL A 90 -2.45 21.54 6.98
N THR A 91 -1.78 22.05 8.00
CA THR A 91 -2.21 21.95 9.40
C THR A 91 -3.44 22.82 9.67
N ILE A 92 -4.28 22.40 10.61
CA ILE A 92 -5.57 23.04 10.87
C ILE A 92 -5.87 23.20 12.35
N ASP A 93 -6.75 24.15 12.67
CA ASP A 93 -7.46 24.26 13.94
C ASP A 93 -8.93 24.60 13.69
N LYS A 94 -9.84 24.01 14.46
CA LYS A 94 -11.24 24.42 14.45
C LYS A 94 -11.38 25.85 14.99
N LEU A 95 -12.11 26.69 14.28
CA LEU A 95 -12.26 28.10 14.64
C LEU A 95 -13.30 28.32 15.75
N GLU A 96 -14.49 27.75 15.60
CA GLU A 96 -15.59 27.95 16.56
C GLU A 96 -15.43 27.02 17.77
N GLY A 97 -15.53 27.60 18.98
CA GLY A 97 -15.48 26.86 20.23
C GLY A 97 -14.07 26.45 20.69
N CYS A 98 -13.03 26.92 20.00
CA CYS A 98 -11.62 26.73 20.37
C CYS A 98 -10.96 28.05 20.79
N THR A 99 -9.82 27.94 21.49
CA THR A 99 -9.03 29.09 21.91
C THR A 99 -7.81 29.29 20.97
N THR A 100 -6.65 28.79 21.36
CA THR A 100 -5.40 28.91 20.58
C THR A 100 -5.09 27.66 19.75
N GLY A 101 -5.91 26.63 19.80
CA GLY A 101 -5.73 25.37 19.06
C GLY A 101 -4.83 24.33 19.76
N VAL A 102 -4.04 24.71 20.77
CA VAL A 102 -3.00 23.85 21.36
C VAL A 102 -3.51 22.93 22.47
N SER A 103 -4.55 23.36 23.23
CA SER A 103 -5.04 22.59 24.36
C SER A 103 -5.56 21.22 23.92
N ALA A 104 -5.57 20.23 24.83
CA ALA A 104 -6.16 18.92 24.55
C ALA A 104 -7.66 19.05 24.14
N HIS A 105 -8.36 20.02 24.69
CA HIS A 105 -9.75 20.33 24.33
C HIS A 105 -9.84 20.81 22.87
N ASP A 106 -9.04 21.81 22.47
CA ASP A 106 -9.08 22.39 21.13
C ASP A 106 -8.65 21.37 20.08
N ARG A 107 -7.60 20.57 20.37
CA ARG A 107 -7.16 19.48 19.47
C ARG A 107 -8.23 18.41 19.31
N ALA A 108 -8.88 18.00 20.41
CA ALA A 108 -9.99 17.03 20.33
C ALA A 108 -11.16 17.59 19.52
N ALA A 109 -11.51 18.87 19.72
CA ALA A 109 -12.57 19.53 18.96
C ALA A 109 -12.24 19.62 17.46
N THR A 110 -10.98 19.89 17.11
CA THR A 110 -10.51 19.95 15.72
C THR A 110 -10.56 18.57 15.06
N ILE A 111 -10.04 17.52 15.73
CA ILE A 111 -10.07 16.15 15.21
C ILE A 111 -11.52 15.67 15.05
N LYS A 112 -12.38 15.91 16.04
CA LYS A 112 -13.79 15.53 15.97
C LYS A 112 -14.53 16.21 14.82
N ALA A 113 -14.21 17.47 14.52
CA ALA A 113 -14.80 18.20 13.40
C ALA A 113 -14.43 17.61 12.03
N LEU A 114 -13.28 16.91 11.89
CA LEU A 114 -12.93 16.19 10.67
C LEU A 114 -13.91 15.03 10.38
N ALA A 115 -14.47 14.42 11.44
CA ALA A 115 -15.45 13.35 11.33
C ALA A 115 -16.91 13.86 11.28
N ASP A 116 -17.14 15.16 11.39
CA ASP A 116 -18.48 15.75 11.33
C ASP A 116 -18.87 16.06 9.87
N PRO A 117 -19.88 15.39 9.29
CA PRO A 117 -20.31 15.65 7.91
C PRO A 117 -20.78 17.08 7.65
N SER A 118 -21.15 17.83 8.70
CA SER A 118 -21.58 19.22 8.59
C SER A 118 -20.43 20.21 8.48
N SER A 119 -19.21 19.81 8.82
CA SER A 119 -18.02 20.66 8.72
C SER A 119 -17.73 21.06 7.27
N ARG A 120 -17.33 22.30 7.09
CA ARG A 120 -17.01 22.94 5.81
C ARG A 120 -15.57 23.48 5.83
N PRO A 121 -14.99 23.87 4.69
CA PRO A 121 -13.66 24.49 4.67
C PRO A 121 -13.51 25.64 5.67
N GLU A 122 -14.55 26.46 5.84
CA GLU A 122 -14.58 27.62 6.75
C GLU A 122 -14.62 27.23 8.24
N THR A 123 -14.89 25.95 8.55
CA THR A 123 -14.83 25.44 9.93
C THR A 123 -13.42 25.51 10.50
N PHE A 124 -12.41 25.49 9.62
CA PHE A 124 -11.00 25.35 9.99
C PHE A 124 -10.15 26.57 9.61
N GLY A 125 -9.37 27.05 10.58
CA GLY A 125 -8.23 27.93 10.32
C GLY A 125 -7.01 27.17 9.80
N ARG A 126 -6.22 27.80 8.96
CA ARG A 126 -4.98 27.28 8.34
C ARG A 126 -3.88 28.34 8.43
N PRO A 127 -2.67 28.05 8.93
CA PRO A 127 -2.25 26.80 9.57
C PRO A 127 -2.85 26.63 10.97
N GLY A 128 -2.70 25.43 11.54
CA GLY A 128 -3.11 25.10 12.90
C GLY A 128 -2.18 24.09 13.57
N HIS A 129 -2.69 23.35 14.57
CA HIS A 129 -1.90 22.46 15.42
C HIS A 129 -2.27 20.97 15.26
N ILE A 130 -3.23 20.64 14.42
CA ILE A 130 -3.53 19.26 14.02
C ILE A 130 -2.98 19.02 12.62
N ASN A 131 -2.39 17.83 12.43
CA ASN A 131 -1.77 17.39 11.19
C ASN A 131 -2.70 16.39 10.48
N PRO A 132 -3.58 16.79 9.56
CA PRO A 132 -4.34 15.82 8.80
C PRO A 132 -3.43 15.07 7.82
N LEU A 133 -3.76 13.78 7.63
CA LEU A 133 -3.14 12.89 6.66
C LEU A 133 -4.25 12.28 5.81
N TYR A 134 -4.11 12.16 4.51
CA TYR A 134 -5.09 11.38 3.76
C TYR A 134 -4.61 9.96 3.50
N ALA A 135 -5.48 8.99 3.79
CA ALA A 135 -5.25 7.59 3.48
C ALA A 135 -5.47 7.32 1.99
N GLN A 136 -4.68 6.42 1.43
CA GLN A 136 -4.90 5.94 0.07
C GLN A 136 -6.26 5.20 -0.04
N ASP A 137 -6.90 5.34 -1.19
CA ASP A 137 -8.07 4.52 -1.52
C ASP A 137 -7.70 3.04 -1.41
N MET A 138 -8.66 2.20 -1.00
CA MET A 138 -8.48 0.80 -0.64
C MET A 138 -7.70 0.56 0.68
N GLY A 139 -7.25 1.58 1.39
CA GLY A 139 -6.65 1.48 2.71
C GLY A 139 -5.39 0.61 2.74
N VAL A 140 -5.27 -0.25 3.77
CA VAL A 140 -4.09 -1.13 3.95
C VAL A 140 -3.87 -2.10 2.79
N LEU A 141 -4.89 -2.36 1.98
CA LEU A 141 -4.75 -3.20 0.79
C LEU A 141 -3.99 -2.50 -0.34
N ARG A 142 -3.82 -1.18 -0.29
CA ARG A 142 -3.01 -0.41 -1.24
C ARG A 142 -1.68 0.05 -0.62
N ARG A 143 -1.70 0.52 0.61
CA ARG A 143 -0.51 0.97 1.34
C ARG A 143 -0.57 0.47 2.78
N SER A 144 0.37 -0.40 3.16
CA SER A 144 0.44 -1.03 4.48
C SER A 144 0.99 -0.05 5.55
N GLY A 145 0.30 1.10 5.74
CA GLY A 145 0.67 2.14 6.69
C GLY A 145 -0.37 2.37 7.78
N HIS A 146 0.04 2.98 8.90
CA HIS A 146 -0.82 3.31 10.03
C HIS A 146 -1.97 4.26 9.66
N THR A 147 -1.73 5.20 8.72
CA THR A 147 -2.75 6.10 8.17
C THR A 147 -3.91 5.34 7.55
N GLU A 148 -3.60 4.36 6.70
CA GLU A 148 -4.56 3.49 6.04
C GLU A 148 -5.26 2.57 7.05
N ALA A 149 -4.50 2.01 8.02
CA ALA A 149 -5.05 1.18 9.07
C ALA A 149 -6.10 1.92 9.92
N ALA A 150 -5.86 3.17 10.26
CA ALA A 150 -6.81 4.00 11.00
C ALA A 150 -8.15 4.14 10.26
N ILE A 151 -8.11 4.43 8.96
CA ILE A 151 -9.33 4.57 8.12
C ILE A 151 -10.05 3.23 7.96
N ASP A 152 -9.29 2.13 7.80
CA ASP A 152 -9.88 0.80 7.68
C ASP A 152 -10.56 0.34 8.97
N LEU A 153 -9.94 0.59 10.13
CA LEU A 153 -10.55 0.32 11.43
C LEU A 153 -11.85 1.10 11.61
N CYS A 154 -11.89 2.38 11.20
CA CYS A 154 -13.13 3.17 11.20
C CYS A 154 -14.21 2.52 10.34
N LYS A 155 -13.91 2.21 9.07
CA LYS A 155 -14.85 1.61 8.12
C LYS A 155 -15.37 0.24 8.60
N LEU A 156 -14.47 -0.64 9.04
CA LEU A 156 -14.81 -1.98 9.54
C LEU A 156 -15.64 -1.94 10.84
N SER A 157 -15.50 -0.87 11.62
CA SER A 157 -16.27 -0.63 12.84
C SER A 157 -17.60 0.07 12.58
N GLY A 158 -17.90 0.50 11.34
CA GLY A 158 -19.11 1.25 10.99
C GLY A 158 -19.08 2.71 11.47
N LEU A 159 -17.89 3.27 11.71
CA LEU A 159 -17.66 4.64 12.16
C LEU A 159 -17.28 5.52 10.95
N TYR A 160 -17.38 6.85 11.15
CA TYR A 160 -16.96 7.81 10.12
C TYR A 160 -15.47 7.60 9.78
N PRO A 161 -15.07 7.57 8.48
CA PRO A 161 -13.70 7.25 8.08
C PRO A 161 -12.73 8.41 8.32
N ALA A 162 -12.56 8.76 9.57
CA ALA A 162 -11.57 9.69 10.10
C ALA A 162 -11.06 9.19 11.45
N GLY A 163 -9.76 9.30 11.70
CA GLY A 163 -9.11 8.80 12.91
C GLY A 163 -8.22 9.84 13.58
N ALA A 164 -7.66 9.46 14.72
CA ALA A 164 -6.48 10.08 15.31
C ALA A 164 -5.45 8.98 15.55
N LEU A 165 -4.19 9.30 15.28
CA LEU A 165 -3.06 8.42 15.57
C LEU A 165 -1.88 9.19 16.14
N MET A 166 -1.04 8.48 16.89
CA MET A 166 0.21 9.00 17.43
C MET A 166 1.18 7.84 17.66
N GLU A 167 2.40 7.98 17.19
CA GLU A 167 3.47 7.03 17.40
C GLU A 167 3.80 6.88 18.89
N ILE A 168 4.12 5.67 19.35
CA ILE A 168 4.47 5.40 20.76
C ILE A 168 6.00 5.45 20.92
N MET A 169 6.45 6.31 21.81
CA MET A 169 7.84 6.50 22.17
C MET A 169 8.12 6.04 23.60
N ASN A 170 9.32 5.55 23.83
CA ASN A 170 9.85 5.26 25.17
C ASN A 170 10.12 6.54 25.95
N ASP A 171 10.30 6.41 27.29
CA ASP A 171 10.60 7.55 28.17
C ASP A 171 11.92 8.28 27.84
N ASP A 172 12.85 7.58 27.24
CA ASP A 172 14.14 8.13 26.79
C ASP A 172 14.08 8.81 25.41
N GLY A 173 12.89 8.84 24.77
CA GLY A 173 12.67 9.45 23.46
C GLY A 173 12.98 8.54 22.27
N THR A 174 13.36 7.30 22.47
CA THR A 174 13.47 6.31 21.38
C THR A 174 12.09 5.77 20.98
N MET A 175 11.96 5.24 19.75
CA MET A 175 10.72 4.63 19.32
C MET A 175 10.48 3.30 20.04
N ALA A 176 9.27 3.10 20.57
CA ALA A 176 8.89 1.84 21.18
C ALA A 176 8.83 0.74 20.12
N ARG A 177 9.39 -0.44 20.45
CA ARG A 177 9.37 -1.62 19.60
C ARG A 177 8.48 -2.70 20.23
N MET A 178 8.22 -3.80 19.53
CA MET A 178 7.26 -4.81 19.96
C MET A 178 7.38 -5.18 21.47
N PRO A 179 8.58 -5.40 22.06
CA PRO A 179 8.68 -5.70 23.49
C PRO A 179 8.20 -4.57 24.40
N ASP A 180 8.37 -3.31 23.99
CA ASP A 180 7.93 -2.13 24.74
C ASP A 180 6.43 -1.90 24.55
N LEU A 181 5.94 -2.08 23.33
CA LEU A 181 4.52 -1.97 22.96
C LEU A 181 3.66 -3.01 23.70
N MET A 182 4.16 -4.23 23.88
CA MET A 182 3.48 -5.27 24.68
C MET A 182 3.33 -4.87 26.15
N LYS A 183 4.36 -4.25 26.74
CA LYS A 183 4.28 -3.74 28.11
C LYS A 183 3.30 -2.57 28.21
N PHE A 184 3.38 -1.64 27.25
CA PHE A 184 2.46 -0.51 27.18
C PHE A 184 0.99 -0.98 27.08
N ALA A 185 0.73 -1.98 26.24
CA ALA A 185 -0.60 -2.56 26.07
C ALA A 185 -1.10 -3.23 27.38
N GLU A 186 -0.23 -3.95 28.08
CA GLU A 186 -0.56 -4.59 29.38
C GLU A 186 -0.84 -3.54 30.47
N GLU A 187 -0.01 -2.49 30.55
CA GLU A 187 -0.17 -1.40 31.53
C GLU A 187 -1.46 -0.61 31.34
N HIS A 188 -1.94 -0.49 30.11
CA HIS A 188 -3.10 0.33 29.75
C HIS A 188 -4.34 -0.48 29.33
N ASP A 189 -4.30 -1.81 29.45
CA ASP A 189 -5.38 -2.75 29.06
C ASP A 189 -5.86 -2.51 27.62
N MET A 190 -4.93 -2.53 26.67
CA MET A 190 -5.16 -2.27 25.25
C MET A 190 -4.89 -3.47 24.37
N HIS A 191 -5.61 -3.59 23.26
CA HIS A 191 -5.33 -4.58 22.23
C HIS A 191 -4.24 -4.09 21.28
N ILE A 192 -3.36 -5.03 20.85
CA ILE A 192 -2.36 -4.82 19.79
C ILE A 192 -2.72 -5.69 18.61
N ILE A 193 -2.73 -5.10 17.41
CA ILE A 193 -2.88 -5.81 16.15
C ILE A 193 -1.75 -5.44 15.18
N SER A 194 -1.49 -6.30 14.19
CA SER A 194 -0.57 -5.96 13.09
C SER A 194 -1.32 -5.51 11.85
N ILE A 195 -0.70 -4.63 11.05
CA ILE A 195 -1.21 -4.26 9.72
C ILE A 195 -1.30 -5.51 8.84
N LYS A 196 -0.37 -6.44 8.98
CA LYS A 196 -0.37 -7.73 8.26
C LYS A 196 -1.65 -8.54 8.55
N ASP A 197 -2.07 -8.63 9.82
CA ASP A 197 -3.30 -9.34 10.19
C ASP A 197 -4.55 -8.59 9.71
N LEU A 198 -4.53 -7.26 9.72
CA LEU A 198 -5.61 -6.43 9.19
C LEU A 198 -5.76 -6.62 7.67
N ILE A 199 -4.67 -6.69 6.92
CA ILE A 199 -4.65 -7.04 5.49
C ILE A 199 -5.28 -8.42 5.27
N ALA A 200 -4.81 -9.44 6.01
CA ALA A 200 -5.32 -10.81 5.90
C ALA A 200 -6.82 -10.89 6.21
N TYR A 201 -7.27 -10.17 7.22
CA TYR A 201 -8.69 -10.07 7.61
C TYR A 201 -9.54 -9.46 6.48
N ARG A 202 -9.10 -8.33 5.89
CA ARG A 202 -9.79 -7.66 4.80
C ARG A 202 -9.85 -8.54 3.54
N LEU A 203 -8.70 -9.16 3.16
CA LEU A 203 -8.62 -10.07 2.01
C LEU A 203 -9.55 -11.31 2.15
N LYS A 204 -9.83 -11.73 3.39
CA LYS A 204 -10.77 -12.82 3.65
C LYS A 204 -12.24 -12.38 3.50
N LYS A 205 -12.55 -11.13 3.84
CA LYS A 205 -13.93 -10.60 3.86
C LYS A 205 -14.33 -9.80 2.63
N GLU A 206 -13.36 -9.20 1.94
CA GLU A 206 -13.61 -8.30 0.83
C GLU A 206 -13.07 -8.90 -0.48
N SER A 207 -13.89 -8.92 -1.51
CA SER A 207 -13.42 -9.21 -2.87
C SER A 207 -13.08 -7.92 -3.58
N LEU A 208 -11.78 -7.72 -3.89
CA LEU A 208 -11.29 -6.60 -4.71
C LEU A 208 -11.43 -6.86 -6.20
N ILE A 209 -11.86 -8.08 -6.57
CA ILE A 209 -11.90 -8.56 -7.94
C ILE A 209 -13.23 -9.20 -8.26
N GLU A 210 -13.73 -8.92 -9.45
CA GLU A 210 -14.74 -9.70 -10.15
C GLU A 210 -14.04 -10.65 -11.11
N VAL A 211 -14.47 -11.91 -11.14
CA VAL A 211 -13.86 -12.95 -11.96
C VAL A 211 -14.71 -13.15 -13.22
N GLY A 212 -14.07 -13.07 -14.39
CA GLY A 212 -14.71 -13.32 -15.67
C GLY A 212 -14.69 -14.80 -16.07
N ASN A 213 -15.15 -15.09 -17.29
CA ASN A 213 -15.17 -16.45 -17.81
C ASN A 213 -13.78 -16.93 -18.22
N GLU A 214 -13.49 -18.19 -17.93
CA GLU A 214 -12.29 -18.86 -18.43
C GLU A 214 -12.44 -19.17 -19.92
N ALA A 215 -11.38 -18.97 -20.69
CA ALA A 215 -11.29 -19.32 -22.09
C ALA A 215 -9.99 -20.04 -22.42
N ASP A 216 -10.05 -20.93 -23.40
CA ASP A 216 -8.89 -21.56 -24.00
C ASP A 216 -8.10 -20.58 -24.87
N MET A 217 -6.78 -20.57 -24.73
CA MET A 217 -5.90 -19.57 -25.35
C MET A 217 -4.67 -20.23 -25.99
N PRO A 218 -4.79 -20.74 -27.23
CA PRO A 218 -3.61 -21.17 -27.98
C PRO A 218 -2.77 -19.96 -28.39
N THR A 219 -1.48 -20.01 -28.12
CA THR A 219 -0.52 -18.95 -28.43
C THR A 219 0.70 -19.51 -29.15
N ARG A 220 1.55 -18.63 -29.72
CA ARG A 220 2.83 -19.06 -30.28
C ARG A 220 3.83 -19.61 -29.26
N TYR A 221 3.58 -19.36 -27.96
CA TYR A 221 4.43 -19.78 -26.86
C TYR A 221 3.92 -21.02 -26.13
N GLY A 222 2.76 -21.54 -26.51
CA GLY A 222 2.12 -22.69 -25.93
C GLY A 222 0.62 -22.54 -25.81
N HIS A 223 0.00 -23.51 -25.17
CA HIS A 223 -1.42 -23.60 -24.97
C HIS A 223 -1.75 -23.29 -23.51
N PHE A 224 -2.52 -22.23 -23.26
CA PHE A 224 -2.87 -21.70 -21.95
C PHE A 224 -4.38 -21.59 -21.76
N ARG A 225 -4.80 -21.35 -20.54
CA ARG A 225 -6.15 -20.87 -20.19
C ARG A 225 -6.04 -19.39 -19.78
N LEU A 226 -7.05 -18.60 -20.10
CA LEU A 226 -7.12 -17.18 -19.80
C LEU A 226 -8.33 -16.91 -18.92
N ILE A 227 -8.12 -16.21 -17.80
CA ILE A 227 -9.22 -15.72 -16.94
C ILE A 227 -9.03 -14.20 -16.80
N PRO A 228 -10.02 -13.39 -17.22
CA PRO A 228 -10.02 -11.95 -16.95
C PRO A 228 -10.53 -11.68 -15.53
N PHE A 229 -10.00 -10.62 -14.93
CA PHE A 229 -10.40 -10.12 -13.61
C PHE A 229 -10.62 -8.61 -13.71
N ARG A 230 -11.71 -8.12 -13.12
CA ARG A 230 -11.95 -6.67 -12.99
C ARG A 230 -11.71 -6.24 -11.57
N GLN A 231 -10.86 -5.25 -11.38
CA GLN A 231 -10.66 -4.61 -10.08
C GLN A 231 -11.89 -3.76 -9.74
N THR A 232 -12.57 -4.07 -8.64
CA THR A 232 -13.86 -3.44 -8.28
C THR A 232 -13.75 -1.95 -8.01
N ALA A 233 -12.63 -1.49 -7.43
CA ALA A 233 -12.42 -0.09 -7.06
C ALA A 233 -12.11 0.83 -8.26
N THR A 234 -11.42 0.33 -9.29
CA THR A 234 -10.93 1.15 -10.42
C THR A 234 -11.59 0.82 -11.76
N GLY A 235 -12.26 -0.34 -11.84
CA GLY A 235 -12.78 -0.89 -13.09
C GLY A 235 -11.70 -1.41 -14.05
N LEU A 236 -10.42 -1.39 -13.68
CA LEU A 236 -9.33 -1.91 -14.50
C LEU A 236 -9.47 -3.42 -14.69
N GLU A 237 -9.23 -3.87 -15.93
CA GLU A 237 -9.30 -5.28 -16.29
C GLU A 237 -7.90 -5.88 -16.38
N HIS A 238 -7.64 -6.87 -15.56
CA HIS A 238 -6.42 -7.67 -15.51
C HIS A 238 -6.67 -9.06 -16.09
N MET A 239 -5.64 -9.86 -16.28
CA MET A 239 -5.81 -11.23 -16.72
C MET A 239 -4.80 -12.18 -16.09
N ALA A 240 -5.23 -13.43 -15.89
CA ALA A 240 -4.36 -14.54 -15.57
C ALA A 240 -4.19 -15.43 -16.80
N VAL A 241 -2.95 -15.75 -17.16
CA VAL A 241 -2.57 -16.72 -18.19
C VAL A 241 -2.07 -17.96 -17.47
N ILE A 242 -2.77 -19.08 -17.59
CA ILE A 242 -2.66 -20.24 -16.71
C ILE A 242 -2.29 -21.48 -17.54
N LYS A 243 -1.38 -22.29 -17.00
CA LYS A 243 -1.07 -23.62 -17.53
C LYS A 243 -1.07 -24.66 -16.43
N GLY A 244 -1.64 -25.82 -16.72
CA GLY A 244 -1.69 -26.95 -15.79
C GLY A 244 -2.65 -26.73 -14.61
N GLU A 245 -2.51 -27.62 -13.61
CA GLU A 245 -3.27 -27.60 -12.35
C GLU A 245 -2.29 -27.85 -11.20
N TRP A 246 -2.66 -27.41 -10.00
CA TRP A 246 -1.83 -27.52 -8.79
C TRP A 246 -2.68 -27.66 -7.53
N ASN A 247 -2.05 -28.14 -6.46
CA ASN A 247 -2.64 -28.16 -5.13
C ASN A 247 -2.21 -26.90 -4.35
N GLU A 248 -2.99 -26.50 -3.34
CA GLU A 248 -2.76 -25.27 -2.55
C GLU A 248 -1.35 -25.17 -1.95
N ASP A 249 -0.77 -26.29 -1.52
CA ASP A 249 0.58 -26.35 -0.92
C ASP A 249 1.71 -26.49 -1.94
N GLU A 250 1.39 -26.63 -3.21
CA GLU A 250 2.38 -26.86 -4.26
C GLU A 250 3.00 -25.54 -4.72
N PRO A 251 4.35 -25.37 -4.65
CA PRO A 251 5.02 -24.22 -5.21
C PRO A 251 4.98 -24.23 -6.74
N ILE A 252 4.33 -23.25 -7.34
CA ILE A 252 4.24 -23.12 -8.79
C ILE A 252 5.04 -21.94 -9.32
N LEU A 253 5.33 -21.96 -10.61
CA LEU A 253 6.01 -20.86 -11.29
C LEU A 253 5.06 -19.70 -11.51
N VAL A 254 5.38 -18.51 -10.99
CA VAL A 254 4.52 -17.31 -11.04
C VAL A 254 5.26 -16.12 -11.62
N ARG A 255 4.62 -15.40 -12.52
CA ARG A 255 5.04 -14.06 -12.96
C ARG A 255 3.94 -13.05 -12.70
N VAL A 256 4.22 -12.00 -11.94
CA VAL A 256 3.39 -10.80 -11.90
C VAL A 256 3.98 -9.79 -12.87
N HIS A 257 3.29 -9.59 -14.00
CA HIS A 257 3.74 -8.73 -15.10
C HIS A 257 2.86 -7.47 -15.16
N SER A 258 3.47 -6.29 -15.08
CA SER A 258 2.76 -5.03 -15.31
C SER A 258 2.80 -4.69 -16.79
N SER A 259 1.63 -4.34 -17.35
CA SER A 259 1.48 -4.03 -18.77
C SER A 259 2.47 -2.98 -19.27
N CYS A 260 2.94 -3.17 -20.46
CA CYS A 260 3.83 -2.27 -21.17
C CYS A 260 3.47 -2.26 -22.66
N ALA A 261 2.52 -1.41 -23.07
CA ALA A 261 2.02 -1.39 -24.44
C ALA A 261 3.15 -1.24 -25.48
N THR A 262 4.16 -0.46 -25.16
CA THR A 262 5.31 -0.28 -26.06
C THR A 262 6.18 -1.54 -26.18
N GLY A 263 6.43 -2.25 -25.08
CA GLY A 263 7.24 -3.48 -25.06
C GLY A 263 6.44 -4.70 -25.49
N ASP A 264 5.28 -4.92 -24.85
CA ASP A 264 4.49 -6.15 -24.98
C ASP A 264 3.78 -6.25 -26.34
N ILE A 265 3.29 -5.11 -26.87
CA ILE A 265 2.52 -5.07 -28.14
C ILE A 265 3.40 -4.65 -29.32
N LEU A 266 4.18 -3.57 -29.16
CA LEU A 266 4.92 -2.97 -30.25
C LEU A 266 6.36 -3.49 -30.37
N GLY A 267 6.84 -4.31 -29.44
CA GLY A 267 8.20 -4.85 -29.45
C GLY A 267 9.28 -3.77 -29.32
N SER A 268 9.01 -2.70 -28.52
CA SER A 268 9.96 -1.62 -28.30
C SER A 268 11.26 -2.14 -27.70
N LYS A 269 12.40 -1.74 -28.25
CA LYS A 269 13.73 -2.04 -27.73
C LYS A 269 14.18 -1.12 -26.59
N ARG A 270 13.34 -0.16 -26.15
CA ARG A 270 13.67 0.76 -25.03
C ARG A 270 13.51 0.10 -23.64
N CYS A 271 12.97 -1.10 -23.59
CA CYS A 271 12.78 -1.87 -22.35
C CYS A 271 12.76 -3.37 -22.64
N ASP A 272 12.95 -4.14 -21.60
CA ASP A 272 12.95 -5.61 -21.60
C ASP A 272 11.58 -6.27 -21.33
N CYS A 273 10.48 -5.48 -21.28
CA CYS A 273 9.17 -5.96 -20.82
C CYS A 273 8.59 -7.07 -21.69
N GLY A 274 8.47 -6.84 -23.01
CA GLY A 274 7.91 -7.83 -23.93
C GLY A 274 8.71 -9.12 -23.96
N GLU A 275 10.05 -9.04 -23.98
CA GLU A 275 10.91 -10.23 -23.94
C GLU A 275 10.78 -10.99 -22.62
N GLN A 276 10.64 -10.29 -21.47
CA GLN A 276 10.36 -10.94 -20.19
C GLN A 276 9.00 -11.65 -20.17
N LEU A 277 7.96 -11.05 -20.77
CA LEU A 277 6.64 -11.68 -20.89
C LEU A 277 6.73 -12.97 -21.70
N HIS A 278 7.34 -12.90 -22.88
CA HIS A 278 7.50 -14.06 -23.76
C HIS A 278 8.32 -15.17 -23.09
N LYS A 279 9.43 -14.81 -22.45
CA LYS A 279 10.27 -15.76 -21.71
C LYS A 279 9.51 -16.43 -20.55
N ALA A 280 8.68 -15.66 -19.83
CA ALA A 280 7.83 -16.21 -18.77
C ALA A 280 6.84 -17.25 -19.33
N MET A 281 6.20 -16.98 -20.49
CA MET A 281 5.30 -17.93 -21.14
C MET A 281 6.03 -19.21 -21.56
N GLU A 282 7.23 -19.09 -22.16
CA GLU A 282 8.06 -20.23 -22.55
C GLU A 282 8.51 -21.07 -21.35
N MET A 283 8.88 -20.42 -20.24
CA MET A 283 9.28 -21.11 -19.02
C MET A 283 8.11 -21.91 -18.42
N ILE A 284 6.91 -21.32 -18.35
CA ILE A 284 5.71 -21.98 -17.85
C ILE A 284 5.28 -23.12 -18.80
N GLU A 285 5.37 -22.92 -20.11
CA GLU A 285 5.08 -23.99 -21.10
C GLU A 285 6.02 -25.19 -20.89
N LYS A 286 7.30 -24.95 -20.68
CA LYS A 286 8.32 -25.99 -20.44
C LYS A 286 8.11 -26.69 -19.09
N GLU A 287 7.74 -25.94 -18.04
CA GLU A 287 7.44 -26.48 -16.71
C GLU A 287 6.17 -27.33 -16.72
N GLY A 288 5.21 -27.02 -17.61
CA GLY A 288 3.91 -27.67 -17.72
C GLY A 288 2.86 -27.12 -16.75
N LYS A 289 3.24 -26.25 -15.80
CA LYS A 289 2.33 -25.58 -14.87
C LYS A 289 2.87 -24.23 -14.40
N GLY A 290 1.96 -23.31 -14.16
CA GLY A 290 2.27 -21.98 -13.64
C GLY A 290 1.27 -20.92 -14.10
N VAL A 291 1.47 -19.68 -13.65
CA VAL A 291 0.58 -18.57 -13.94
C VAL A 291 1.33 -17.26 -14.19
N ILE A 292 0.85 -16.50 -15.16
CA ILE A 292 1.21 -15.09 -15.34
C ILE A 292 0.01 -14.25 -14.95
N ILE A 293 0.17 -13.39 -13.96
CA ILE A 293 -0.78 -12.31 -13.66
C ILE A 293 -0.36 -11.09 -14.46
N TYR A 294 -1.15 -10.74 -15.47
CA TYR A 294 -0.94 -9.56 -16.31
C TYR A 294 -1.76 -8.39 -15.80
N MET A 295 -1.07 -7.44 -15.17
CA MET A 295 -1.68 -6.30 -14.50
C MET A 295 -1.72 -5.08 -15.42
N GLN A 296 -2.89 -4.47 -15.60
CA GLN A 296 -3.05 -3.20 -16.33
C GLN A 296 -2.53 -2.03 -15.50
N GLN A 297 -1.20 -1.93 -15.41
CA GLN A 297 -0.48 -0.92 -14.61
C GLN A 297 0.66 -0.32 -15.46
N GLU A 298 0.28 0.27 -16.61
CA GLU A 298 1.19 0.86 -17.58
C GLU A 298 2.12 1.89 -16.93
N GLY A 299 3.40 1.88 -17.34
CA GLY A 299 4.37 2.85 -16.84
C GLY A 299 4.62 2.78 -15.32
N ARG A 300 4.45 1.61 -14.68
CA ARG A 300 4.46 1.42 -13.21
C ARG A 300 3.32 2.15 -12.49
N GLY A 301 2.15 2.21 -13.11
CA GLY A 301 0.96 2.83 -12.55
C GLY A 301 0.70 4.27 -13.01
N ILE A 302 1.65 4.93 -13.66
CA ILE A 302 1.48 6.33 -14.12
C ILE A 302 0.68 6.48 -15.44
N GLY A 303 0.39 5.37 -16.09
CA GLY A 303 -0.35 5.34 -17.36
C GLY A 303 0.51 5.63 -18.60
N LEU A 304 -0.06 5.36 -19.80
CA LEU A 304 0.66 5.46 -21.05
C LEU A 304 1.07 6.91 -21.39
N MET A 305 0.19 7.89 -21.16
CA MET A 305 0.46 9.28 -21.49
C MET A 305 1.70 9.80 -20.72
N ASN A 306 1.72 9.59 -19.41
CA ASN A 306 2.83 10.04 -18.57
C ASN A 306 4.11 9.23 -18.83
N LYS A 307 4.00 7.95 -19.17
CA LYS A 307 5.14 7.15 -19.61
C LYS A 307 5.80 7.72 -20.88
N ILE A 308 5.00 8.16 -21.85
CA ILE A 308 5.56 8.79 -23.06
C ILE A 308 6.16 10.16 -22.73
N ALA A 309 5.57 10.94 -21.85
CA ALA A 309 6.18 12.17 -21.33
C ALA A 309 7.53 11.89 -20.64
N ALA A 310 7.61 10.83 -19.79
CA ALA A 310 8.86 10.40 -19.19
C ALA A 310 9.91 9.98 -20.23
N TYR A 311 9.50 9.32 -21.32
CA TYR A 311 10.42 9.01 -22.43
C TYR A 311 11.02 10.27 -23.06
N LYS A 312 10.23 11.34 -23.20
CA LYS A 312 10.72 12.62 -23.73
C LYS A 312 11.76 13.24 -22.80
N LEU A 313 11.51 13.25 -21.49
CA LEU A 313 12.48 13.73 -20.51
C LEU A 313 13.77 12.88 -20.47
N GLN A 314 13.65 11.57 -20.71
CA GLN A 314 14.81 10.69 -20.83
C GLN A 314 15.65 10.98 -22.09
N GLU A 315 15.04 11.38 -23.20
CA GLU A 315 15.74 11.84 -24.41
C GLU A 315 16.52 13.14 -24.14
N GLU A 316 16.02 13.95 -23.20
CA GLU A 316 16.68 15.20 -22.75
C GLU A 316 17.76 14.96 -21.67
N GLY A 317 17.97 13.69 -21.27
CA GLY A 317 19.09 13.29 -20.41
C GLY A 317 18.72 12.82 -19.00
N MET A 318 17.46 12.92 -18.57
CA MET A 318 17.01 12.37 -17.27
C MET A 318 17.10 10.85 -17.25
N ASP A 319 17.19 10.26 -16.07
CA ASP A 319 16.94 8.83 -15.91
C ASP A 319 15.45 8.54 -15.65
N THR A 320 15.09 7.25 -15.58
CA THR A 320 13.68 6.85 -15.40
C THR A 320 13.08 7.29 -14.08
N VAL A 321 13.88 7.33 -13.00
CA VAL A 321 13.42 7.72 -11.66
C VAL A 321 13.19 9.23 -11.63
N ASP A 322 14.18 9.99 -12.07
CA ASP A 322 14.12 11.46 -12.11
C ASP A 322 13.02 11.97 -13.03
N ALA A 323 12.79 11.30 -14.19
CA ALA A 323 11.69 11.64 -15.08
C ALA A 323 10.31 11.43 -14.42
N ASN A 324 10.11 10.35 -13.64
CA ASN A 324 8.86 10.14 -12.93
C ASN A 324 8.64 11.19 -11.83
N ILE A 325 9.68 11.48 -11.05
CA ILE A 325 9.62 12.52 -9.99
C ILE A 325 9.31 13.89 -10.60
N HIS A 326 9.96 14.24 -11.72
CA HIS A 326 9.71 15.50 -12.43
C HIS A 326 8.25 15.64 -12.89
N LEU A 327 7.59 14.53 -13.21
CA LEU A 327 6.17 14.48 -13.57
C LEU A 327 5.22 14.41 -12.36
N GLY A 328 5.74 14.47 -11.13
CA GLY A 328 4.97 14.44 -9.88
C GLY A 328 4.56 13.05 -9.41
N PHE A 329 5.21 11.98 -9.90
CA PHE A 329 4.92 10.59 -9.52
C PHE A 329 6.03 10.00 -8.65
N LYS A 330 5.66 9.01 -7.83
CA LYS A 330 6.65 8.17 -7.16
C LYS A 330 7.41 7.31 -8.16
N PRO A 331 8.58 6.78 -7.79
CA PRO A 331 9.32 5.83 -8.63
C PRO A 331 8.52 4.57 -8.99
N ASP A 332 7.58 4.16 -8.14
CA ASP A 332 6.70 3.00 -8.31
C ASP A 332 5.32 3.26 -7.69
N GLU A 333 4.27 3.30 -8.52
CA GLU A 333 2.87 3.50 -8.13
C GLU A 333 2.04 2.22 -8.30
N ARG A 334 2.68 1.04 -8.43
CA ARG A 334 1.96 -0.23 -8.66
C ARG A 334 1.22 -0.71 -7.43
N ASP A 335 0.04 -1.28 -7.68
CA ASP A 335 -0.78 -1.99 -6.71
C ASP A 335 -0.47 -3.50 -6.78
N TYR A 336 -0.09 -4.09 -5.65
CA TYR A 336 0.18 -5.52 -5.52
C TYR A 336 -1.00 -6.29 -4.92
N GLY A 337 -1.94 -5.62 -4.24
CA GLY A 337 -3.05 -6.24 -3.54
C GLY A 337 -4.02 -6.96 -4.47
N CYS A 338 -4.37 -6.33 -5.58
CA CYS A 338 -5.22 -6.94 -6.61
C CYS A 338 -4.55 -8.21 -7.19
N GLY A 339 -3.27 -8.12 -7.56
CA GLY A 339 -2.51 -9.26 -8.07
C GLY A 339 -2.41 -10.42 -7.06
N ALA A 340 -2.22 -10.10 -5.79
CA ALA A 340 -2.19 -11.10 -4.72
C ALA A 340 -3.56 -11.79 -4.55
N GLN A 341 -4.65 -11.04 -4.62
CA GLN A 341 -6.00 -11.62 -4.56
C GLN A 341 -6.31 -12.52 -5.76
N MET A 342 -5.87 -12.13 -6.98
CA MET A 342 -5.97 -12.98 -8.16
C MET A 342 -5.23 -14.31 -7.97
N LEU A 343 -4.00 -14.28 -7.45
CA LEU A 343 -3.23 -15.49 -7.15
C LEU A 343 -3.94 -16.38 -6.13
N ARG A 344 -4.44 -15.81 -5.04
CA ARG A 344 -5.19 -16.56 -4.03
C ARG A 344 -6.49 -17.18 -4.59
N HIS A 345 -7.23 -16.44 -5.44
CA HIS A 345 -8.41 -16.96 -6.12
C HIS A 345 -8.08 -18.18 -6.98
N LEU A 346 -6.91 -18.20 -7.60
CA LEU A 346 -6.40 -19.32 -8.38
C LEU A 346 -5.83 -20.46 -7.52
N GLY A 347 -5.93 -20.39 -6.19
CA GLY A 347 -5.38 -21.39 -5.26
C GLY A 347 -3.87 -21.37 -5.13
N VAL A 348 -3.22 -20.26 -5.50
CA VAL A 348 -1.76 -20.09 -5.33
C VAL A 348 -1.48 -19.54 -3.94
N HIS A 349 -0.83 -20.33 -3.10
CA HIS A 349 -0.38 -19.93 -1.77
C HIS A 349 1.15 -19.90 -1.67
N LYS A 350 1.82 -20.84 -2.36
CA LYS A 350 3.28 -20.93 -2.45
C LYS A 350 3.73 -20.74 -3.88
N MET A 351 4.79 -19.97 -4.09
CA MET A 351 5.23 -19.68 -5.45
C MET A 351 6.76 -19.66 -5.60
N ARG A 352 7.19 -20.02 -6.79
CA ARG A 352 8.51 -19.75 -7.35
C ARG A 352 8.37 -18.50 -8.22
N LEU A 353 8.74 -17.33 -7.68
CA LEU A 353 8.43 -16.03 -8.30
C LEU A 353 9.49 -15.65 -9.35
N MET A 354 9.05 -15.50 -10.60
CA MET A 354 9.88 -14.97 -11.69
C MET A 354 10.04 -13.46 -11.56
N THR A 355 11.13 -13.00 -10.96
CA THR A 355 11.41 -11.57 -10.80
C THR A 355 12.91 -11.31 -10.62
N ASN A 356 13.35 -10.12 -11.05
CA ASN A 356 14.67 -9.56 -10.75
C ASN A 356 14.54 -8.37 -9.78
N ASN A 357 13.33 -8.10 -9.25
CA ASN A 357 13.04 -6.96 -8.39
C ASN A 357 12.71 -7.42 -6.96
N PRO A 358 13.59 -7.19 -5.96
CA PRO A 358 13.36 -7.57 -4.57
C PRO A 358 12.10 -6.93 -3.96
N THR A 359 11.78 -5.68 -4.31
CA THR A 359 10.60 -4.97 -3.78
C THR A 359 9.28 -5.67 -4.12
N LYS A 360 9.21 -6.39 -5.26
CA LYS A 360 8.02 -7.19 -5.61
C LYS A 360 7.78 -8.35 -4.65
N ARG A 361 8.83 -8.90 -4.05
CA ARG A 361 8.73 -9.99 -3.08
C ARG A 361 8.02 -9.52 -1.82
N VAL A 362 8.52 -8.45 -1.21
CA VAL A 362 7.93 -7.84 -0.01
C VAL A 362 6.47 -7.48 -0.23
N GLY A 363 6.16 -6.90 -1.41
CA GLY A 363 4.80 -6.54 -1.77
C GLY A 363 3.81 -7.71 -1.81
N LEU A 364 4.23 -8.91 -2.21
CA LEU A 364 3.35 -10.10 -2.28
C LEU A 364 3.28 -10.86 -0.94
N GLU A 365 4.39 -10.95 -0.21
CA GLU A 365 4.47 -11.60 1.10
C GLU A 365 3.56 -10.92 2.13
N ALA A 366 3.43 -9.58 2.06
CA ALA A 366 2.53 -8.81 2.91
C ALA A 366 1.05 -9.25 2.77
N TYR A 367 0.67 -9.86 1.64
CA TYR A 367 -0.68 -10.37 1.40
C TYR A 367 -0.84 -11.88 1.69
N GLY A 368 0.10 -12.48 2.43
CA GLY A 368 0.02 -13.87 2.87
C GLY A 368 0.34 -14.89 1.78
N LEU A 369 1.12 -14.52 0.78
CA LEU A 369 1.67 -15.40 -0.24
C LEU A 369 3.10 -15.80 0.15
N GLU A 370 3.43 -17.09 0.10
CA GLU A 370 4.76 -17.61 0.43
C GLU A 370 5.63 -17.68 -0.83
N ILE A 371 6.75 -16.96 -0.86
CA ILE A 371 7.74 -17.04 -1.95
C ILE A 371 8.85 -17.99 -1.53
N VAL A 372 8.80 -19.22 -2.05
CA VAL A 372 9.78 -20.28 -1.72
C VAL A 372 11.06 -20.18 -2.55
N GLU A 373 11.01 -19.56 -3.73
CA GLU A 373 12.15 -19.40 -4.62
C GLU A 373 12.03 -18.13 -5.46
N ASN A 374 13.14 -17.43 -5.65
CA ASN A 374 13.25 -16.35 -6.63
C ASN A 374 13.86 -16.90 -7.93
N VAL A 375 13.08 -16.89 -9.00
CA VAL A 375 13.50 -17.38 -10.32
C VAL A 375 13.92 -16.20 -11.19
N PRO A 376 15.19 -16.07 -11.57
CA PRO A 376 15.68 -14.98 -12.42
C PRO A 376 14.99 -14.99 -13.80
N ILE A 377 14.60 -13.82 -14.25
CA ILE A 377 14.02 -13.62 -15.59
C ILE A 377 14.78 -12.52 -16.34
N GLU A 378 16.08 -12.73 -16.52
CA GLU A 378 16.93 -11.79 -17.22
C GLU A 378 16.87 -11.98 -18.73
N VAL A 379 16.92 -10.86 -19.44
CA VAL A 379 17.02 -10.79 -20.90
C VAL A 379 18.33 -10.09 -21.24
N SER A 380 18.99 -10.49 -22.32
CA SER A 380 20.23 -9.87 -22.74
C SER A 380 19.99 -8.39 -23.12
N PRO A 381 20.78 -7.46 -22.56
CA PRO A 381 20.63 -6.05 -22.87
C PRO A 381 20.93 -5.78 -24.36
N ASN A 382 20.23 -4.79 -24.91
CA ASN A 382 20.49 -4.24 -26.22
C ASN A 382 21.03 -2.79 -26.13
N GLU A 383 21.45 -2.21 -27.24
CA GLU A 383 22.02 -0.84 -27.28
C GLU A 383 21.06 0.25 -26.78
N TYR A 384 19.72 0.03 -26.91
CA TYR A 384 18.69 1.01 -26.58
C TYR A 384 18.21 0.91 -25.11
N ASP A 385 18.25 -0.29 -24.50
CA ASP A 385 17.75 -0.50 -23.14
C ASP A 385 18.86 -0.58 -22.08
N TYR A 386 20.13 -0.64 -22.46
CA TYR A 386 21.24 -0.76 -21.53
C TYR A 386 21.20 0.32 -20.41
N ARG A 387 20.96 1.59 -20.78
CA ARG A 387 20.85 2.67 -19.79
C ARG A 387 19.67 2.45 -18.84
N TYR A 388 18.53 2.01 -19.36
CA TYR A 388 17.34 1.69 -18.57
C TYR A 388 17.60 0.53 -17.59
N LEU A 389 18.23 -0.54 -18.04
CA LEU A 389 18.58 -1.69 -17.20
C LEU A 389 19.62 -1.30 -16.15
N LYS A 390 20.58 -0.44 -16.49
CA LYS A 390 21.55 0.10 -15.54
C LYS A 390 20.87 0.90 -14.43
N THR A 391 19.91 1.78 -14.76
CA THR A 391 19.11 2.52 -13.77
C THR A 391 18.33 1.57 -12.87
N LYS A 392 17.70 0.51 -13.41
CA LYS A 392 17.04 -0.53 -12.63
C LYS A 392 17.98 -1.15 -11.61
N LYS A 393 19.22 -1.49 -12.01
CA LYS A 393 20.22 -2.09 -11.14
C LYS A 393 20.70 -1.13 -10.05
N GLU A 394 21.15 0.07 -10.45
CA GLU A 394 21.86 1.00 -9.56
C GLU A 394 20.94 1.81 -8.65
N ARG A 395 19.73 2.18 -9.12
CA ARG A 395 18.82 3.06 -8.39
C ARG A 395 17.58 2.36 -7.84
N MET A 396 17.26 1.17 -8.34
CA MET A 396 16.04 0.45 -7.95
C MET A 396 16.33 -0.94 -7.37
N GLY A 397 17.59 -1.26 -7.10
CA GLY A 397 17.99 -2.49 -6.44
C GLY A 397 17.71 -3.79 -7.21
N HIS A 398 17.49 -3.72 -8.53
CA HIS A 398 17.27 -4.93 -9.32
C HIS A 398 18.53 -5.81 -9.39
N GLU A 399 18.34 -7.08 -9.19
CA GLU A 399 19.37 -8.12 -9.34
C GLU A 399 19.55 -8.44 -10.83
N LEU A 400 20.50 -7.76 -11.50
CA LEU A 400 20.79 -7.92 -12.92
C LEU A 400 22.29 -8.14 -13.18
N HIS A 401 22.61 -9.10 -14.05
CA HIS A 401 23.97 -9.39 -14.51
C HIS A 401 24.23 -8.67 -15.84
N LEU A 402 24.43 -7.34 -15.80
CA LEU A 402 24.78 -6.55 -16.99
C LEU A 402 26.25 -6.80 -17.33
N LYS A 403 26.53 -7.39 -18.49
CA LYS A 403 27.88 -7.57 -19.05
C LYS A 403 28.25 -6.39 -19.95
#